data_0e0a761c19e653d5bf4260e7cf111ee2
#
_entry.id   0e0a761c19e653d5bf4260e7cf111ee2
#
_cell.length_a   1.000
_cell.length_b   1.000
_cell.length_c   1.000
_cell.angle_alpha   90.00
_cell.angle_beta   90.00
_cell.angle_gamma   90.00
#
_symmetry.space_group_name_H-M   'P 1'
#
loop_
_entity.id
_entity.type
_entity.pdbx_description
1 polymer ?
#
loop_
_entity_poly.entity_id
_entity_poly.type
_entity_poly.pdbx_seq_one_letter_code
_entity_poly.pdbx_strand_id
1 'polypeptide(L)'
;MAQSSKQRAEAEVLDLKGKLRQLNKAVASKGATIAENAPLVATIKAVEGLKAGSEEGVLTVPSSSYFTGWRSNNLPTLKLGDNIGESLDRFLAGNDLLSTLPEIKGLENVADMDSFCAYCSSLYSANLPALPKLNNFGSGFKDCSSLQSVVIGETPHLRWANALFSGCSALETVTLDFSGGELSDLGEIFSGCGNLRTVAGTIDLTSIDSTLGRPFEGCHALEEVRIKGLNTDLILQDSEKLSVESVKYLVEHLQQSTGKSITLHQAWQTAHPNEAVEYSQQASAKGFTLNFI
;
A
#
# COMPACT_ATOMS: atom_id res chain seq x y z
N MET A 1 36.35 5.53 10.78
CA MET A 1 35.19 5.89 11.61
C MET A 1 34.04 6.23 10.67
N ALA A 2 32.89 5.58 10.81
CA ALA A 2 31.73 5.89 9.98
C ALA A 2 31.19 7.28 10.37
N GLN A 3 30.94 8.13 9.37
CA GLN A 3 30.27 9.42 9.59
C GLN A 3 28.89 9.16 10.22
N SER A 4 28.48 10.00 11.19
CA SER A 4 27.14 9.93 11.76
C SER A 4 26.09 10.21 10.69
N SER A 5 24.88 9.65 10.85
CA SER A 5 23.75 9.90 9.93
C SER A 5 23.48 11.40 9.73
N LYS A 6 23.69 12.20 10.77
CA LYS A 6 23.57 13.66 10.76
C LYS A 6 24.61 14.30 9.82
N GLN A 7 25.88 13.86 9.92
CA GLN A 7 26.96 14.40 9.07
C GLN A 7 26.75 14.06 7.59
N ARG A 8 26.17 12.88 7.29
CA ARG A 8 25.81 12.51 5.92
C ARG A 8 24.67 13.36 5.38
N ALA A 9 23.60 13.57 6.17
CA ALA A 9 22.48 14.42 5.79
C ALA A 9 22.94 15.87 5.57
N GLU A 10 23.78 16.42 6.45
CA GLU A 10 24.36 17.75 6.28
C GLU A 10 25.23 17.87 5.02
N ALA A 11 26.00 16.83 4.69
CA ALA A 11 26.81 16.81 3.47
C ALA A 11 25.96 16.74 2.19
N GLU A 12 24.89 15.95 2.17
CA GLU A 12 23.94 15.90 1.06
C GLU A 12 23.20 17.22 0.86
N VAL A 13 22.80 17.88 1.96
CA VAL A 13 22.20 19.22 1.91
C VAL A 13 23.16 20.24 1.32
N LEU A 14 24.44 20.19 1.72
CA LEU A 14 25.45 21.11 1.21
C LEU A 14 25.70 20.88 -0.28
N ASP A 15 25.71 19.63 -0.74
CA ASP A 15 25.84 19.27 -2.16
C ASP A 15 24.62 19.73 -2.98
N LEU A 16 23.41 19.52 -2.49
CA LEU A 16 22.17 20.00 -3.11
C LEU A 16 22.13 21.51 -3.21
N LYS A 17 22.53 22.23 -2.15
CA LYS A 17 22.68 23.70 -2.17
C LYS A 17 23.70 24.17 -3.22
N GLY A 18 24.81 23.45 -3.34
CA GLY A 18 25.82 23.68 -4.36
C GLY A 18 25.26 23.52 -5.78
N LYS A 19 24.56 22.41 -6.03
CA LYS A 19 23.90 22.13 -7.31
C LYS A 19 22.82 23.16 -7.64
N LEU A 20 22.00 23.56 -6.67
CA LEU A 20 20.99 24.60 -6.88
C LEU A 20 21.61 25.95 -7.23
N ARG A 21 22.70 26.36 -6.56
CA ARG A 21 23.40 27.60 -6.89
C ARG A 21 23.97 27.58 -8.31
N GLN A 22 24.53 26.45 -8.74
CA GLN A 22 25.03 26.28 -10.10
C GLN A 22 23.88 26.31 -11.13
N LEU A 23 22.76 25.65 -10.83
CA LEU A 23 21.57 25.66 -11.68
C LEU A 23 20.97 27.07 -11.79
N ASN A 24 20.85 27.81 -10.66
CA ASN A 24 20.35 29.18 -10.65
C ASN A 24 21.25 30.09 -11.48
N LYS A 25 22.59 29.95 -11.41
CA LYS A 25 23.53 30.72 -12.26
C LYS A 25 23.34 30.37 -13.74
N ALA A 26 23.21 29.11 -14.08
CA ALA A 26 23.02 28.67 -15.46
C ALA A 26 21.66 29.12 -16.05
N VAL A 27 20.60 29.13 -15.25
CA VAL A 27 19.28 29.62 -15.64
C VAL A 27 19.25 31.12 -15.78
N ALA A 28 19.84 31.86 -14.82
CA ALA A 28 19.94 33.31 -14.87
C ALA A 28 20.77 33.81 -16.06
N SER A 29 21.83 33.08 -16.45
CA SER A 29 22.62 33.41 -17.64
C SER A 29 21.82 33.28 -18.95
N LYS A 30 20.68 32.62 -18.94
CA LYS A 30 19.71 32.46 -20.06
C LYS A 30 18.48 33.37 -19.91
N GLY A 31 18.49 34.32 -18.96
CA GLY A 31 17.40 35.24 -18.77
C GLY A 31 16.14 34.66 -18.14
N ALA A 32 16.28 33.52 -17.45
CA ALA A 32 15.14 32.85 -16.78
C ALA A 32 15.39 32.80 -15.25
N THR A 33 14.33 32.51 -14.50
CA THR A 33 14.36 32.26 -13.04
C THR A 33 13.75 30.92 -12.73
N ILE A 34 14.29 30.22 -11.71
CA ILE A 34 13.65 28.98 -11.22
C ILE A 34 12.47 29.38 -10.36
N ALA A 35 11.30 28.80 -10.65
CA ALA A 35 10.08 29.03 -9.87
C ALA A 35 10.30 28.64 -8.39
N GLU A 36 9.78 29.42 -7.46
CA GLU A 36 9.92 29.15 -6.01
C GLU A 36 9.30 27.81 -5.56
N ASN A 37 8.33 27.32 -6.32
CA ASN A 37 7.67 26.04 -6.10
C ASN A 37 8.26 24.88 -6.90
N ALA A 38 9.41 25.07 -7.55
CA ALA A 38 10.09 23.95 -8.21
C ALA A 38 10.44 22.85 -7.18
N PRO A 39 10.26 21.58 -7.50
CA PRO A 39 10.48 20.48 -6.55
C PRO A 39 11.83 20.53 -5.83
N LEU A 40 12.90 20.88 -6.54
CA LEU A 40 14.23 21.01 -5.97
C LEU A 40 14.34 22.17 -4.96
N VAL A 41 13.69 23.31 -5.22
CA VAL A 41 13.64 24.47 -4.31
C VAL A 41 12.82 24.15 -3.09
N ALA A 42 11.68 23.47 -3.26
CA ALA A 42 10.84 22.99 -2.16
C ALA A 42 11.62 22.01 -1.27
N THR A 43 12.34 21.05 -1.88
CA THR A 43 13.19 20.10 -1.16
C THR A 43 14.28 20.80 -0.34
N ILE A 44 14.95 21.80 -0.89
CA ILE A 44 16.00 22.54 -0.18
C ILE A 44 15.42 23.40 0.94
N LYS A 45 14.30 24.09 0.72
CA LYS A 45 13.59 24.84 1.77
C LYS A 45 13.12 23.90 2.90
N ALA A 46 12.66 22.69 2.55
CA ALA A 46 12.30 21.66 3.50
C ALA A 46 13.49 21.28 4.38
N VAL A 47 14.62 20.98 3.74
CA VAL A 47 15.85 20.61 4.45
C VAL A 47 16.44 21.78 5.27
N GLU A 48 16.31 23.03 4.83
CA GLU A 48 16.68 24.22 5.60
C GLU A 48 15.78 24.48 6.81
N GLY A 49 14.48 24.13 6.69
CA GLY A 49 13.51 24.15 7.80
C GLY A 49 13.74 23.06 8.84
N LEU A 50 14.53 22.04 8.51
CA LEU A 50 14.95 21.00 9.42
C LEU A 50 15.99 21.57 10.40
N LYS A 51 15.56 22.35 11.36
CA LYS A 51 16.37 22.58 12.56
C LYS A 51 16.59 21.21 13.16
N ALA A 52 17.85 20.81 13.30
CA ALA A 52 18.25 19.61 13.99
C ALA A 52 17.39 19.49 15.26
N GLY A 53 16.40 18.61 15.19
CA GLY A 53 15.62 18.27 16.39
C GLY A 53 16.59 17.79 17.44
N SER A 54 16.26 17.97 18.68
CA SER A 54 17.11 17.69 19.84
C SER A 54 17.48 16.20 20.00
N GLU A 55 17.03 15.31 19.11
CA GLU A 55 17.34 13.87 19.12
C GLU A 55 18.27 13.54 17.94
N GLU A 56 19.41 12.91 18.23
CA GLU A 56 20.39 12.51 17.22
C GLU A 56 19.78 11.49 16.25
N GLY A 57 19.79 11.79 14.94
CA GLY A 57 19.28 10.91 13.88
C GLY A 57 17.77 10.98 13.61
N VAL A 58 17.03 11.92 14.23
CA VAL A 58 15.60 12.12 13.99
C VAL A 58 15.36 13.40 13.19
N LEU A 59 14.58 13.26 12.12
CA LEU A 59 14.17 14.36 11.26
C LEU A 59 12.73 14.74 11.56
N THR A 60 12.47 15.93 12.11
CA THR A 60 11.12 16.43 12.28
C THR A 60 10.57 16.97 10.96
N VAL A 61 9.47 16.38 10.50
CA VAL A 61 8.78 16.72 9.27
C VAL A 61 7.68 17.74 9.56
N PRO A 62 7.76 18.95 9.05
CA PRO A 62 6.82 20.02 9.42
C PRO A 62 5.51 20.02 8.64
N SER A 63 5.41 19.34 7.50
CA SER A 63 4.17 19.16 6.74
C SER A 63 4.23 17.98 5.77
N SER A 64 3.07 17.47 5.36
CA SER A 64 2.93 16.27 4.52
C SER A 64 3.46 16.39 3.09
N SER A 65 3.55 17.60 2.55
CA SER A 65 3.92 17.83 1.14
C SER A 65 5.43 17.80 0.84
N TYR A 66 6.27 17.49 1.83
CA TYR A 66 7.71 17.69 1.73
C TYR A 66 8.48 16.63 0.97
N PHE A 67 8.00 15.37 0.95
CA PHE A 67 8.78 14.26 0.43
C PHE A 67 8.33 13.76 -0.95
N THR A 68 7.27 14.33 -1.52
CA THR A 68 6.85 13.96 -2.87
C THR A 68 7.96 14.23 -3.88
N GLY A 69 8.45 13.17 -4.53
CA GLY A 69 9.57 13.24 -5.48
C GLY A 69 10.96 13.32 -4.85
N TRP A 70 11.09 13.12 -3.54
CA TRP A 70 12.41 12.95 -2.94
C TRP A 70 12.95 11.56 -3.30
N ARG A 71 14.16 11.53 -3.87
CA ARG A 71 14.84 10.32 -4.32
C ARG A 71 16.03 10.03 -3.41
N SER A 72 15.82 9.25 -2.35
CA SER A 72 16.87 8.83 -1.43
C SER A 72 16.58 7.44 -0.88
N ASN A 73 17.61 6.63 -0.77
CA ASN A 73 17.55 5.31 -0.12
C ASN A 73 17.98 5.34 1.36
N ASN A 74 18.27 6.51 1.90
CA ASN A 74 18.89 6.66 3.21
C ASN A 74 18.17 7.75 4.03
N LEU A 75 16.85 7.55 4.25
CA LEU A 75 16.08 8.44 5.10
C LEU A 75 16.37 8.14 6.57
N PRO A 76 16.57 9.18 7.41
CA PRO A 76 16.65 9.01 8.86
C PRO A 76 15.29 8.62 9.43
N THR A 77 15.23 8.35 10.74
CA THR A 77 13.95 8.28 11.45
C THR A 77 13.19 9.60 11.26
N LEU A 78 11.94 9.50 10.80
CA LEU A 78 11.07 10.66 10.59
C LEU A 78 10.17 10.83 11.81
N LYS A 79 10.03 12.04 12.31
CA LYS A 79 9.04 12.40 13.33
C LYS A 79 8.04 13.37 12.70
N LEU A 80 6.78 12.98 12.68
CA LEU A 80 5.73 13.85 12.19
C LEU A 80 5.54 15.02 13.16
N GLY A 81 5.60 16.24 12.64
CA GLY A 81 5.38 17.45 13.42
C GLY A 81 3.88 17.73 13.62
N ASP A 82 3.55 18.55 14.61
CA ASP A 82 2.17 18.87 14.97
C ASP A 82 1.36 19.52 13.84
N ASN A 83 2.03 20.06 12.82
CA ASN A 83 1.41 20.73 11.67
C ASN A 83 1.16 19.81 10.46
N ILE A 84 1.51 18.53 10.53
CA ILE A 84 1.24 17.58 9.42
C ILE A 84 -0.25 17.34 9.26
N GLY A 85 -1.03 17.53 10.32
CA GLY A 85 -2.43 17.16 10.35
C GLY A 85 -2.60 15.64 10.34
N GLU A 86 -3.70 15.18 9.74
CA GLU A 86 -4.08 13.76 9.71
C GLU A 86 -3.77 13.10 8.36
N SER A 87 -3.12 13.78 7.41
CA SER A 87 -2.87 13.25 6.06
C SER A 87 -1.40 13.19 5.70
N LEU A 88 -1.01 12.04 5.14
CA LEU A 88 0.27 11.74 4.50
C LEU A 88 0.07 11.38 3.01
N ASP A 89 -0.94 11.98 2.35
CA ASP A 89 -1.15 11.78 0.91
C ASP A 89 0.15 12.02 0.13
N ARG A 90 0.55 11.03 -0.67
CA ARG A 90 1.75 11.04 -1.51
C ARG A 90 3.06 11.34 -0.79
N PHE A 91 3.15 11.07 0.50
CA PHE A 91 4.25 11.50 1.36
C PHE A 91 5.64 11.05 0.85
N LEU A 92 5.79 9.80 0.43
CA LEU A 92 7.02 9.23 -0.14
C LEU A 92 6.86 8.84 -1.62
N ALA A 93 5.75 9.20 -2.25
CA ALA A 93 5.43 8.77 -3.60
C ALA A 93 6.51 9.14 -4.63
N GLY A 94 6.82 8.21 -5.54
CA GLY A 94 7.82 8.40 -6.59
C GLY A 94 9.26 8.34 -6.13
N ASN A 95 9.54 7.95 -4.88
CA ASN A 95 10.90 7.73 -4.40
C ASN A 95 11.44 6.37 -4.89
N ASP A 96 11.86 6.31 -6.14
CA ASP A 96 12.33 5.11 -6.82
C ASP A 96 13.67 4.57 -6.30
N LEU A 97 14.37 5.30 -5.42
CA LEU A 97 15.58 4.85 -4.75
C LEU A 97 15.32 4.29 -3.34
N LEU A 98 14.12 4.49 -2.79
CA LEU A 98 13.77 4.03 -1.46
C LEU A 98 13.71 2.50 -1.43
N SER A 99 14.64 1.85 -0.73
CA SER A 99 14.68 0.40 -0.64
C SER A 99 13.98 -0.15 0.61
N THR A 100 13.89 0.65 1.66
CA THR A 100 13.20 0.31 2.92
C THR A 100 12.49 1.55 3.46
N LEU A 101 11.34 1.35 4.12
CA LEU A 101 10.68 2.46 4.81
C LEU A 101 11.55 2.96 5.97
N PRO A 102 11.69 4.28 6.15
CA PRO A 102 12.26 4.82 7.38
C PRO A 102 11.33 4.52 8.56
N GLU A 103 11.86 4.52 9.77
CA GLU A 103 11.01 4.60 10.95
C GLU A 103 10.25 5.95 10.94
N ILE A 104 8.93 5.93 11.09
CA ILE A 104 8.09 7.13 11.11
C ILE A 104 7.34 7.15 12.45
N LYS A 105 7.66 8.17 13.28
CA LYS A 105 6.99 8.41 14.57
C LYS A 105 5.82 9.36 14.38
N GLY A 106 4.69 9.09 15.00
CA GLY A 106 3.48 9.91 14.95
C GLY A 106 2.40 9.38 14.00
N LEU A 107 2.58 8.19 13.43
CA LEU A 107 1.61 7.55 12.53
C LEU A 107 0.27 7.23 13.20
N GLU A 108 0.23 7.13 14.53
CA GLU A 108 -0.98 6.85 15.31
C GLU A 108 -2.08 7.92 15.17
N ASN A 109 -1.73 9.09 14.65
CA ASN A 109 -2.67 10.20 14.42
C ASN A 109 -3.09 10.37 12.96
N VAL A 110 -2.52 9.58 12.05
CA VAL A 110 -2.75 9.70 10.61
C VAL A 110 -4.03 8.98 10.22
N ALA A 111 -4.91 9.70 9.52
CA ALA A 111 -6.18 9.19 9.01
C ALA A 111 -6.13 8.90 7.50
N ASP A 112 -5.26 9.57 6.76
CA ASP A 112 -5.16 9.47 5.32
C ASP A 112 -3.72 9.22 4.86
N MET A 113 -3.52 8.11 4.15
CA MET A 113 -2.26 7.69 3.54
C MET A 113 -2.45 7.35 2.05
N ASP A 114 -3.37 8.06 1.36
CA ASP A 114 -3.54 7.84 -0.08
C ASP A 114 -2.21 7.99 -0.82
N SER A 115 -1.91 7.05 -1.71
CA SER A 115 -0.69 7.06 -2.52
C SER A 115 0.63 7.20 -1.72
N PHE A 116 0.64 6.86 -0.44
CA PHE A 116 1.73 7.11 0.53
C PHE A 116 3.14 6.83 -0.01
N CYS A 117 3.35 5.66 -0.58
CA CYS A 117 4.59 5.19 -1.22
C CYS A 117 4.37 4.76 -2.66
N ALA A 118 3.32 5.24 -3.34
CA ALA A 118 3.07 4.86 -4.72
C ALA A 118 4.31 5.11 -5.61
N TYR A 119 4.60 4.19 -6.53
CA TYR A 119 5.74 4.26 -7.46
C TYR A 119 7.13 4.20 -6.81
N CYS A 120 7.24 3.70 -5.57
CA CYS A 120 8.54 3.42 -4.93
C CYS A 120 9.10 2.09 -5.46
N SER A 121 9.57 2.09 -6.71
CA SER A 121 9.92 0.87 -7.46
C SER A 121 11.08 0.05 -6.89
N SER A 122 11.93 0.63 -6.04
CA SER A 122 13.01 -0.08 -5.35
C SER A 122 12.64 -0.54 -3.94
N LEU A 123 11.44 -0.19 -3.44
CA LEU A 123 11.01 -0.58 -2.10
C LEU A 123 10.87 -2.11 -2.04
N TYR A 124 11.63 -2.73 -1.13
CA TYR A 124 11.71 -4.18 -1.02
C TYR A 124 10.76 -4.74 0.04
N SER A 125 10.61 -4.04 1.14
CA SER A 125 9.71 -4.44 2.22
C SER A 125 9.14 -3.23 2.94
N ALA A 126 7.95 -3.38 3.51
CA ALA A 126 7.32 -2.37 4.33
C ALA A 126 6.78 -2.97 5.63
N ASN A 127 7.03 -2.29 6.73
CA ASN A 127 6.49 -2.65 8.03
C ASN A 127 5.89 -1.39 8.68
N LEU A 128 4.57 -1.38 8.81
CA LEU A 128 3.83 -0.29 9.41
C LEU A 128 3.27 -0.74 10.76
N PRO A 129 3.34 0.11 11.79
CA PRO A 129 2.74 -0.17 13.10
C PRO A 129 1.20 -0.19 13.01
N ALA A 130 0.54 -0.35 14.14
CA ALA A 130 -0.90 -0.11 14.23
C ALA A 130 -1.23 1.34 13.84
N LEU A 131 -2.28 1.50 13.04
CA LEU A 131 -2.74 2.78 12.47
C LEU A 131 -4.20 3.01 12.90
N PRO A 132 -4.45 3.34 14.17
CA PRO A 132 -5.78 3.28 14.78
C PRO A 132 -6.77 4.31 14.23
N LYS A 133 -6.28 5.35 13.54
CA LYS A 133 -7.14 6.38 12.94
C LYS A 133 -7.21 6.29 11.42
N LEU A 134 -6.43 5.39 10.80
CA LEU A 134 -6.35 5.30 9.35
C LEU A 134 -7.70 4.89 8.76
N ASN A 135 -8.21 5.72 7.85
CA ASN A 135 -9.44 5.44 7.12
C ASN A 135 -9.22 5.34 5.60
N ASN A 136 -8.17 5.95 5.06
CA ASN A 136 -7.83 5.90 3.64
C ASN A 136 -6.38 5.46 3.42
N PHE A 137 -6.21 4.38 2.65
CA PHE A 137 -4.92 3.88 2.21
C PHE A 137 -4.95 3.52 0.71
N GLY A 138 -5.81 4.19 -0.05
CA GLY A 138 -5.91 4.00 -1.49
C GLY A 138 -4.57 4.16 -2.18
N SER A 139 -4.22 3.27 -3.12
CA SER A 139 -2.96 3.32 -3.87
C SER A 139 -1.67 3.40 -3.02
N GLY A 140 -1.72 3.10 -1.73
CA GLY A 140 -0.64 3.37 -0.77
C GLY A 140 0.73 2.82 -1.17
N PHE A 141 0.79 1.65 -1.80
CA PHE A 141 1.99 1.02 -2.36
C PHE A 141 1.85 0.69 -3.85
N LYS A 142 0.94 1.38 -4.55
CA LYS A 142 0.73 1.14 -5.98
C LYS A 142 2.04 1.21 -6.76
N ASP A 143 2.26 0.25 -7.69
CA ASP A 143 3.44 0.17 -8.56
C ASP A 143 4.80 0.11 -7.82
N CYS A 144 4.83 -0.41 -6.59
CA CYS A 144 6.05 -0.78 -5.89
C CYS A 144 6.57 -2.13 -6.42
N SER A 145 7.12 -2.15 -7.62
CA SER A 145 7.40 -3.38 -8.37
C SER A 145 8.44 -4.32 -7.75
N SER A 146 9.29 -3.84 -6.84
CA SER A 146 10.27 -4.66 -6.09
C SER A 146 9.78 -5.10 -4.71
N LEU A 147 8.59 -4.68 -4.30
CA LEU A 147 8.06 -4.94 -2.96
C LEU A 147 7.71 -6.43 -2.82
N GLN A 148 8.38 -7.14 -1.90
CA GLN A 148 8.21 -8.58 -1.70
C GLN A 148 7.34 -8.91 -0.49
N SER A 149 7.40 -8.11 0.55
CA SER A 149 6.63 -8.36 1.76
C SER A 149 6.14 -7.08 2.42
N VAL A 150 4.92 -7.14 2.93
CA VAL A 150 4.32 -6.04 3.69
C VAL A 150 3.69 -6.57 4.96
N VAL A 151 3.94 -5.86 6.06
CA VAL A 151 3.22 -6.03 7.32
C VAL A 151 2.55 -4.71 7.67
N ILE A 152 1.25 -4.74 7.87
CA ILE A 152 0.45 -3.60 8.34
C ILE A 152 -0.18 -4.02 9.66
N GLY A 153 0.04 -3.24 10.70
CA GLY A 153 -0.61 -3.43 12.00
C GLY A 153 -2.12 -3.17 11.93
N GLU A 154 -2.78 -3.19 13.07
CA GLU A 154 -4.24 -3.02 13.15
C GLU A 154 -4.71 -1.70 12.53
N THR A 155 -5.75 -1.77 11.69
CA THR A 155 -6.38 -0.63 11.01
C THR A 155 -7.91 -0.67 11.19
N PRO A 156 -8.44 -0.49 12.42
CA PRO A 156 -9.84 -0.79 12.74
C PRO A 156 -10.86 0.09 12.02
N HIS A 157 -10.44 1.25 11.51
CA HIS A 157 -11.31 2.23 10.84
C HIS A 157 -11.02 2.38 9.34
N LEU A 158 -10.26 1.44 8.75
CA LEU A 158 -9.93 1.51 7.34
C LEU A 158 -11.18 1.30 6.48
N ARG A 159 -11.44 2.24 5.55
CA ARG A 159 -12.58 2.25 4.65
C ARG A 159 -12.19 2.14 3.19
N TRP A 160 -11.11 2.81 2.79
CA TRP A 160 -10.64 2.85 1.41
C TRP A 160 -9.26 2.25 1.29
N ALA A 161 -9.18 1.12 0.57
CA ALA A 161 -7.94 0.40 0.28
C ALA A 161 -7.85 0.00 -1.21
N ASN A 162 -8.55 0.75 -2.08
CA ASN A 162 -8.54 0.51 -3.51
C ASN A 162 -7.13 0.66 -4.08
N ALA A 163 -6.74 -0.28 -4.95
CA ALA A 163 -5.44 -0.34 -5.60
C ALA A 163 -4.22 -0.27 -4.63
N LEU A 164 -4.40 -0.61 -3.33
CA LEU A 164 -3.36 -0.46 -2.30
C LEU A 164 -2.02 -1.09 -2.72
N PHE A 165 -2.04 -2.27 -3.32
CA PHE A 165 -0.87 -3.00 -3.82
C PHE A 165 -0.91 -3.23 -5.34
N SER A 166 -1.79 -2.53 -6.06
CA SER A 166 -1.90 -2.71 -7.52
C SER A 166 -0.54 -2.52 -8.19
N GLY A 167 -0.12 -3.48 -9.05
CA GLY A 167 1.16 -3.43 -9.74
C GLY A 167 2.39 -3.85 -8.92
N CYS A 168 2.22 -4.33 -7.68
CA CYS A 168 3.33 -4.87 -6.88
C CYS A 168 3.71 -6.28 -7.37
N SER A 169 4.32 -6.38 -8.54
CA SER A 169 4.55 -7.65 -9.24
C SER A 169 5.48 -8.63 -8.51
N ALA A 170 6.37 -8.14 -7.64
CA ALA A 170 7.26 -8.98 -6.82
C ALA A 170 6.64 -9.38 -5.47
N LEU A 171 5.45 -8.90 -5.12
CA LEU A 171 4.85 -9.12 -3.81
C LEU A 171 4.50 -10.60 -3.61
N GLU A 172 5.07 -11.22 -2.57
CA GLU A 172 4.86 -12.63 -2.23
C GLU A 172 3.94 -12.79 -1.02
N THR A 173 4.07 -11.94 -0.02
CA THR A 173 3.33 -12.06 1.23
C THR A 173 2.85 -10.70 1.73
N VAL A 174 1.61 -10.67 2.20
CA VAL A 174 1.04 -9.52 2.90
C VAL A 174 0.45 -10.00 4.22
N THR A 175 0.83 -9.33 5.31
CA THR A 175 0.15 -9.47 6.60
C THR A 175 -0.66 -8.21 6.84
N LEU A 176 -1.98 -8.38 6.89
CA LEU A 176 -2.92 -7.31 7.15
C LEU A 176 -4.13 -7.88 7.90
N ASP A 177 -4.79 -7.04 8.67
CA ASP A 177 -6.05 -7.40 9.30
C ASP A 177 -7.09 -6.30 9.07
N PHE A 178 -8.00 -6.55 8.14
CA PHE A 178 -9.12 -5.69 7.83
C PHE A 178 -10.42 -6.20 8.47
N SER A 179 -10.31 -6.80 9.65
CA SER A 179 -11.45 -7.37 10.38
C SER A 179 -12.35 -6.31 11.05
N GLY A 180 -12.00 -5.03 10.99
CA GLY A 180 -12.77 -3.94 11.58
C GLY A 180 -14.15 -3.70 10.99
N GLY A 181 -14.45 -4.30 9.81
CA GLY A 181 -15.78 -4.28 9.21
C GLY A 181 -16.25 -2.92 8.67
N GLU A 182 -15.33 -1.97 8.45
CA GLU A 182 -15.66 -0.64 7.91
C GLU A 182 -15.27 -0.47 6.43
N LEU A 183 -14.72 -1.49 5.78
CA LEU A 183 -14.30 -1.42 4.39
C LEU A 183 -15.46 -1.06 3.46
N SER A 184 -15.21 -0.09 2.58
CA SER A 184 -16.15 0.38 1.58
C SER A 184 -15.64 0.23 0.15
N ASP A 185 -14.31 0.23 -0.05
CA ASP A 185 -13.70 0.05 -1.37
C ASP A 185 -12.37 -0.72 -1.27
N LEU A 186 -12.30 -1.82 -2.02
CA LEU A 186 -11.13 -2.69 -2.20
C LEU A 186 -10.81 -2.90 -3.69
N GLY A 187 -11.40 -2.12 -4.58
CA GLY A 187 -11.20 -2.29 -6.02
C GLY A 187 -9.72 -2.40 -6.37
N GLU A 188 -9.34 -3.44 -7.13
CA GLU A 188 -7.97 -3.65 -7.62
C GLU A 188 -6.87 -3.76 -6.53
N ILE A 189 -7.22 -4.05 -5.27
CA ILE A 189 -6.27 -4.02 -4.15
C ILE A 189 -4.98 -4.79 -4.42
N PHE A 190 -5.04 -5.96 -5.07
CA PHE A 190 -3.90 -6.79 -5.44
C PHE A 190 -3.76 -6.98 -6.97
N SER A 191 -4.42 -6.16 -7.77
CA SER A 191 -4.35 -6.32 -9.23
C SER A 191 -2.90 -6.26 -9.72
N GLY A 192 -2.48 -7.25 -10.52
CA GLY A 192 -1.11 -7.36 -11.03
C GLY A 192 -0.07 -7.90 -10.04
N CYS A 193 -0.48 -8.40 -8.86
CA CYS A 193 0.42 -9.04 -7.90
C CYS A 193 0.67 -10.51 -8.28
N GLY A 194 1.33 -10.76 -9.42
CA GLY A 194 1.48 -12.10 -10.00
C GLY A 194 2.23 -13.11 -9.13
N ASN A 195 3.05 -12.66 -8.19
CA ASN A 195 3.82 -13.50 -7.27
C ASN A 195 3.17 -13.65 -5.89
N LEU A 196 2.04 -12.97 -5.62
CA LEU A 196 1.37 -13.00 -4.33
C LEU A 196 0.87 -14.41 -4.02
N ARG A 197 1.41 -15.01 -2.94
CA ARG A 197 1.04 -16.36 -2.46
C ARG A 197 0.11 -16.30 -1.27
N THR A 198 0.37 -15.43 -0.32
CA THR A 198 -0.33 -15.43 0.96
C THR A 198 -0.77 -14.03 1.36
N VAL A 199 -2.05 -13.91 1.66
CA VAL A 199 -2.62 -12.76 2.39
C VAL A 199 -2.97 -13.26 3.79
N ALA A 200 -2.08 -13.00 4.75
CA ALA A 200 -2.28 -13.38 6.14
C ALA A 200 -3.16 -12.35 6.87
N GLY A 201 -4.14 -12.85 7.62
CA GLY A 201 -5.19 -12.07 8.26
C GLY A 201 -6.53 -12.26 7.58
N THR A 202 -7.48 -11.39 7.85
CA THR A 202 -8.85 -11.52 7.34
C THR A 202 -9.28 -10.26 6.60
N ILE A 203 -9.85 -10.43 5.42
CA ILE A 203 -10.52 -9.38 4.66
C ILE A 203 -12.02 -9.49 4.97
N ASP A 204 -12.54 -8.52 5.73
CA ASP A 204 -13.96 -8.46 6.10
C ASP A 204 -14.71 -7.56 5.12
N LEU A 205 -15.57 -8.16 4.31
CA LEU A 205 -16.38 -7.48 3.30
C LEU A 205 -17.81 -7.21 3.77
N THR A 206 -18.09 -7.36 5.06
CA THR A 206 -19.45 -7.26 5.61
C THR A 206 -20.09 -5.89 5.33
N SER A 207 -19.29 -4.84 5.28
CA SER A 207 -19.77 -3.45 5.04
C SER A 207 -19.76 -3.03 3.57
N ILE A 208 -19.27 -3.87 2.66
CA ILE A 208 -19.22 -3.53 1.24
C ILE A 208 -20.58 -3.84 0.60
N ASP A 209 -21.24 -2.82 0.08
CA ASP A 209 -22.52 -2.87 -0.61
C ASP A 209 -22.43 -2.61 -2.13
N SER A 210 -21.23 -2.35 -2.62
CA SER A 210 -20.92 -2.05 -4.02
C SER A 210 -20.18 -3.20 -4.71
N THR A 211 -19.85 -3.03 -5.99
CA THR A 211 -19.02 -3.99 -6.73
C THR A 211 -17.56 -3.92 -6.26
N LEU A 212 -16.94 -5.08 -6.05
CA LEU A 212 -15.54 -5.18 -5.65
C LEU A 212 -14.53 -4.83 -6.76
N GLY A 213 -14.98 -4.61 -7.99
CA GLY A 213 -14.07 -4.54 -9.12
C GLY A 213 -13.35 -5.89 -9.32
N ARG A 214 -12.03 -5.85 -9.52
CA ARG A 214 -11.19 -7.05 -9.72
C ARG A 214 -10.05 -7.08 -8.72
N PRO A 215 -10.34 -7.37 -7.45
CA PRO A 215 -9.36 -7.24 -6.36
C PRO A 215 -8.14 -8.15 -6.51
N PHE A 216 -8.25 -9.29 -7.21
CA PHE A 216 -7.19 -10.29 -7.40
C PHE A 216 -6.86 -10.53 -8.88
N GLU A 217 -7.11 -9.57 -9.76
CA GLU A 217 -6.76 -9.71 -11.18
C GLU A 217 -5.26 -9.93 -11.36
N GLY A 218 -4.86 -10.98 -12.10
CA GLY A 218 -3.46 -11.33 -12.32
C GLY A 218 -2.73 -11.94 -11.12
N CYS A 219 -3.42 -12.38 -10.06
CA CYS A 219 -2.83 -13.05 -8.89
C CYS A 219 -2.62 -14.56 -9.14
N HIS A 220 -1.79 -14.92 -10.10
CA HIS A 220 -1.59 -16.32 -10.55
C HIS A 220 -0.94 -17.23 -9.50
N ALA A 221 -0.22 -16.67 -8.53
CA ALA A 221 0.45 -17.44 -7.49
C ALA A 221 -0.36 -17.56 -6.19
N LEU A 222 -1.56 -16.97 -6.10
CA LEU A 222 -2.33 -16.90 -4.85
C LEU A 222 -2.76 -18.29 -4.36
N GLU A 223 -2.29 -18.63 -3.17
CA GLU A 223 -2.55 -19.89 -2.48
C GLU A 223 -3.48 -19.69 -1.28
N GLU A 224 -3.24 -18.65 -0.48
CA GLU A 224 -3.95 -18.45 0.78
C GLU A 224 -4.51 -17.04 0.95
N VAL A 225 -5.81 -16.97 1.16
CA VAL A 225 -6.53 -15.73 1.54
C VAL A 225 -7.77 -16.09 2.37
N ARG A 226 -8.07 -15.27 3.36
CA ARG A 226 -9.31 -15.38 4.16
C ARG A 226 -10.22 -14.20 3.89
N ILE A 227 -11.36 -14.48 3.29
CA ILE A 227 -12.39 -13.48 2.95
C ILE A 227 -13.69 -13.88 3.65
N LYS A 228 -14.31 -12.96 4.38
CA LYS A 228 -15.61 -13.17 5.02
C LYS A 228 -16.57 -12.03 4.69
N GLY A 229 -17.87 -12.28 4.91
CA GLY A 229 -18.90 -11.26 4.79
C GLY A 229 -19.23 -10.85 3.36
N LEU A 230 -18.82 -11.62 2.34
CA LEU A 230 -19.11 -11.32 0.94
C LEU A 230 -20.63 -11.33 0.68
N ASN A 231 -21.13 -10.26 0.06
CA ASN A 231 -22.53 -10.10 -0.38
C ASN A 231 -22.66 -9.62 -1.84
N THR A 232 -21.56 -9.56 -2.58
CA THR A 232 -21.45 -9.12 -3.97
C THR A 232 -20.67 -10.13 -4.81
N ASP A 233 -20.52 -9.88 -6.11
CA ASP A 233 -19.75 -10.76 -6.99
C ASP A 233 -18.26 -10.70 -6.67
N LEU A 234 -17.56 -11.83 -6.77
CA LEU A 234 -16.11 -11.94 -6.57
C LEU A 234 -15.46 -12.73 -7.70
N ILE A 235 -14.39 -12.17 -8.28
CA ILE A 235 -13.64 -12.79 -9.36
C ILE A 235 -12.25 -13.20 -8.85
N LEU A 236 -11.99 -14.53 -8.89
CA LEU A 236 -10.74 -15.19 -8.50
C LEU A 236 -10.24 -16.13 -9.64
N GLN A 237 -10.67 -15.83 -10.87
CA GLN A 237 -10.37 -16.68 -12.04
C GLN A 237 -8.89 -16.83 -12.35
N ASP A 238 -8.05 -15.85 -11.94
CA ASP A 238 -6.61 -15.88 -12.20
C ASP A 238 -5.83 -16.62 -11.11
N SER A 239 -6.52 -17.03 -10.02
CA SER A 239 -5.91 -17.66 -8.84
C SER A 239 -5.99 -19.20 -8.95
N GLU A 240 -5.24 -19.77 -9.89
CA GLU A 240 -5.26 -21.22 -10.17
C GLU A 240 -4.79 -22.11 -9.01
N LYS A 241 -3.99 -21.55 -8.08
CA LYS A 241 -3.35 -22.26 -6.96
C LYS A 241 -4.08 -22.10 -5.64
N LEU A 242 -5.24 -21.44 -5.65
CA LEU A 242 -5.99 -21.14 -4.44
C LEU A 242 -6.28 -22.43 -3.64
N SER A 243 -5.99 -22.42 -2.34
CA SER A 243 -6.15 -23.60 -1.49
C SER A 243 -7.62 -23.94 -1.24
N VAL A 244 -7.88 -25.22 -0.97
CA VAL A 244 -9.22 -25.69 -0.55
C VAL A 244 -9.69 -24.96 0.70
N GLU A 245 -8.79 -24.72 1.65
CA GLU A 245 -9.09 -24.01 2.90
C GLU A 245 -9.53 -22.56 2.66
N SER A 246 -8.92 -21.88 1.67
CA SER A 246 -9.32 -20.52 1.31
C SER A 246 -10.74 -20.47 0.73
N VAL A 247 -11.07 -21.39 -0.19
CA VAL A 247 -12.41 -21.48 -0.79
C VAL A 247 -13.44 -21.90 0.24
N LYS A 248 -13.11 -22.90 1.09
CA LYS A 248 -13.95 -23.32 2.20
C LYS A 248 -14.28 -22.17 3.14
N TYR A 249 -13.25 -21.46 3.61
CA TYR A 249 -13.44 -20.31 4.50
C TYR A 249 -14.35 -19.26 3.87
N LEU A 250 -14.14 -18.92 2.59
CA LEU A 250 -14.97 -17.96 1.87
C LEU A 250 -16.43 -18.40 1.86
N VAL A 251 -16.71 -19.66 1.44
CA VAL A 251 -18.08 -20.19 1.30
C VAL A 251 -18.80 -20.28 2.65
N GLU A 252 -18.10 -20.72 3.70
CA GLU A 252 -18.66 -20.79 5.07
C GLU A 252 -19.04 -19.43 5.62
N HIS A 253 -18.35 -18.35 5.21
CA HIS A 253 -18.52 -17.00 5.74
C HIS A 253 -19.23 -16.02 4.77
N LEU A 254 -19.88 -16.52 3.72
CA LEU A 254 -20.74 -15.71 2.84
C LEU A 254 -21.93 -15.13 3.62
N GLN A 255 -22.32 -13.91 3.30
CA GLN A 255 -23.63 -13.37 3.71
C GLN A 255 -24.77 -13.98 2.88
N GLN A 256 -25.99 -13.88 3.38
CA GLN A 256 -27.17 -14.16 2.55
C GLN A 256 -27.31 -13.11 1.46
N SER A 257 -27.48 -13.55 0.23
CA SER A 257 -27.60 -12.68 -0.93
C SER A 257 -28.55 -13.30 -1.96
N THR A 258 -28.65 -12.72 -3.15
CA THR A 258 -29.46 -13.25 -4.25
C THR A 258 -28.81 -12.93 -5.58
N GLY A 259 -28.63 -13.97 -6.41
CA GLY A 259 -28.13 -13.83 -7.78
C GLY A 259 -26.68 -13.32 -7.86
N LYS A 260 -25.86 -13.61 -6.85
CA LYS A 260 -24.44 -13.29 -6.83
C LYS A 260 -23.60 -14.46 -7.31
N SER A 261 -22.35 -14.16 -7.67
CA SER A 261 -21.43 -15.16 -8.20
C SER A 261 -20.03 -15.06 -7.60
N ILE A 262 -19.38 -16.23 -7.50
CA ILE A 262 -17.95 -16.33 -7.24
C ILE A 262 -17.36 -17.07 -8.43
N THR A 263 -16.37 -16.47 -9.08
CA THR A 263 -15.71 -17.07 -10.24
C THR A 263 -14.31 -17.53 -9.85
N LEU A 264 -14.09 -18.85 -9.93
CA LEU A 264 -12.83 -19.53 -9.65
C LEU A 264 -12.18 -20.01 -10.95
N HIS A 265 -10.88 -20.29 -10.92
CA HIS A 265 -10.17 -20.88 -12.05
C HIS A 265 -10.62 -22.34 -12.30
N GLN A 266 -10.78 -22.74 -13.58
CA GLN A 266 -11.19 -24.10 -13.98
C GLN A 266 -10.28 -25.20 -13.44
N ALA A 267 -8.97 -24.93 -13.33
CA ALA A 267 -8.01 -25.91 -12.79
C ALA A 267 -8.34 -26.28 -11.33
N TRP A 268 -8.89 -25.35 -10.53
CA TRP A 268 -9.29 -25.60 -9.16
C TRP A 268 -10.40 -26.68 -9.09
N GLN A 269 -11.45 -26.55 -9.93
CA GLN A 269 -12.51 -27.56 -10.02
C GLN A 269 -11.97 -28.91 -10.45
N THR A 270 -11.04 -28.92 -11.41
CA THR A 270 -10.44 -30.17 -11.92
C THR A 270 -9.62 -30.87 -10.83
N ALA A 271 -8.91 -30.13 -10.02
CA ALA A 271 -8.11 -30.66 -8.91
C ALA A 271 -8.95 -31.10 -7.71
N HIS A 272 -10.12 -30.47 -7.48
CA HIS A 272 -10.97 -30.65 -6.29
C HIS A 272 -12.45 -30.89 -6.67
N PRO A 273 -12.77 -31.96 -7.42
CA PRO A 273 -14.13 -32.18 -7.96
C PRO A 273 -15.19 -32.37 -6.89
N ASN A 274 -14.87 -33.04 -5.77
CA ASN A 274 -15.81 -33.27 -4.68
C ASN A 274 -16.12 -31.99 -3.91
N GLU A 275 -15.09 -31.22 -3.56
CA GLU A 275 -15.18 -29.93 -2.88
C GLU A 275 -15.92 -28.91 -3.76
N ALA A 276 -15.71 -28.94 -5.08
CA ALA A 276 -16.41 -28.09 -6.03
C ALA A 276 -17.94 -28.33 -5.99
N VAL A 277 -18.37 -29.57 -5.90
CA VAL A 277 -19.80 -29.91 -5.76
C VAL A 277 -20.34 -29.47 -4.40
N GLU A 278 -19.63 -29.81 -3.32
CA GLU A 278 -20.03 -29.47 -1.95
C GLU A 278 -20.15 -27.95 -1.77
N TYR A 279 -19.11 -27.20 -2.15
CA TYR A 279 -19.09 -25.75 -1.95
C TYR A 279 -20.04 -25.01 -2.89
N SER A 280 -20.32 -25.54 -4.09
CA SER A 280 -21.37 -25.01 -4.95
C SER A 280 -22.75 -25.12 -4.29
N GLN A 281 -23.04 -26.21 -3.61
CA GLN A 281 -24.30 -26.40 -2.87
C GLN A 281 -24.39 -25.45 -1.68
N GLN A 282 -23.32 -25.32 -0.90
CA GLN A 282 -23.28 -24.42 0.25
C GLN A 282 -23.41 -22.95 -0.19
N ALA A 283 -22.72 -22.53 -1.25
CA ALA A 283 -22.83 -21.19 -1.82
C ALA A 283 -24.24 -20.91 -2.34
N SER A 284 -24.84 -21.88 -3.04
CA SER A 284 -26.21 -21.78 -3.56
C SER A 284 -27.24 -21.57 -2.44
N ALA A 285 -27.08 -22.25 -1.30
CA ALA A 285 -27.92 -22.04 -0.14
C ALA A 285 -27.87 -20.62 0.43
N LYS A 286 -26.81 -19.87 0.11
CA LYS A 286 -26.62 -18.46 0.48
C LYS A 286 -26.89 -17.49 -0.69
N GLY A 287 -27.39 -17.99 -1.83
CA GLY A 287 -27.77 -17.19 -3.01
C GLY A 287 -26.62 -16.84 -3.95
N PHE A 288 -25.51 -17.59 -3.89
CA PHE A 288 -24.37 -17.46 -4.79
C PHE A 288 -24.27 -18.61 -5.78
N THR A 289 -23.76 -18.31 -6.97
CA THR A 289 -23.34 -19.33 -7.96
C THR A 289 -21.82 -19.39 -7.99
N LEU A 290 -21.25 -20.59 -7.81
CA LEU A 290 -19.83 -20.83 -8.11
C LEU A 290 -19.69 -21.12 -9.60
N ASN A 291 -18.90 -20.28 -10.28
CA ASN A 291 -18.51 -20.45 -11.67
C ASN A 291 -17.05 -20.90 -11.74
N PHE A 292 -16.71 -21.73 -12.74
CA PHE A 292 -15.35 -22.19 -13.00
C PHE A 292 -15.03 -21.91 -14.46
N ILE A 293 -14.04 -21.06 -14.73
CA ILE A 293 -13.65 -20.61 -16.07
C ILE A 293 -12.12 -20.60 -16.26
#